data_dfd36cf22b97f62cbdb26a6b240bddda
#
_entry.id   dfd36cf22b97f62cbdb26a6b240bddda
#
_cell.length_a   1.000
_cell.length_b   1.000
_cell.length_c   1.000
_cell.angle_alpha   90.00
_cell.angle_beta   90.00
_cell.angle_gamma   90.00
#
_symmetry.space_group_name_H-M   'P 1'
#
loop_
_entity.id
_entity.type
_entity.pdbx_description
1 polymer ?
#
loop_
_entity_poly.entity_id
_entity_poly.type
_entity_poly.pdbx_seq_one_letter_code
_entity_poly.pdbx_strand_id
1 'polypeptide(L)'
;MNQNSQPNRQDFNQYMVPVFAPAQFIPVRGEGSRLWDQQGKEYIDFAGGIAVNALGHAHPVAVKALVEQGQKLWHIGNGYTNEPVLALAKQLVDNTFADKVFFCNSGAEANEAALKLARK
;
A
#
# COMPACT_ATOMS: atom_id res chain seq x y z
N MET A 1 -14.61 -5.90 -29.12
CA MET A 1 -14.57 -5.79 -27.66
C MET A 1 -14.83 -4.33 -27.33
N ASN A 2 -15.92 -4.02 -26.62
CA ASN A 2 -16.28 -2.64 -26.25
C ASN A 2 -15.24 -2.12 -25.23
N GLN A 3 -14.31 -1.26 -25.66
CA GLN A 3 -13.20 -0.73 -24.86
C GLN A 3 -13.61 0.38 -23.87
N ASN A 4 -14.90 0.63 -23.63
CA ASN A 4 -15.38 1.77 -22.85
C ASN A 4 -16.43 1.44 -21.77
N SER A 5 -16.55 0.20 -21.32
CA SER A 5 -17.42 -0.09 -20.16
C SER A 5 -16.63 0.11 -18.88
N GLN A 6 -17.15 0.93 -17.98
CA GLN A 6 -16.59 1.09 -16.63
C GLN A 6 -16.51 -0.28 -15.94
N PRO A 7 -15.37 -0.66 -15.34
CA PRO A 7 -15.24 -1.90 -14.58
C PRO A 7 -16.36 -2.06 -13.55
N ASN A 8 -16.89 -3.27 -13.42
CA ASN A 8 -17.99 -3.57 -12.49
C ASN A 8 -17.68 -4.79 -11.62
N ARG A 9 -18.52 -5.06 -10.63
CA ARG A 9 -18.26 -6.13 -9.65
C ARG A 9 -18.23 -7.54 -10.27
N GLN A 10 -18.91 -7.77 -11.40
CA GLN A 10 -18.91 -9.07 -12.09
C GLN A 10 -17.57 -9.37 -12.77
N ASP A 11 -16.81 -8.34 -13.17
CA ASP A 11 -15.50 -8.50 -13.77
C ASP A 11 -14.53 -9.24 -12.82
N PHE A 12 -14.70 -9.09 -11.50
CA PHE A 12 -13.93 -9.86 -10.53
C PHE A 12 -14.14 -11.38 -10.73
N ASN A 13 -15.38 -11.81 -10.87
CA ASN A 13 -15.69 -13.23 -11.02
C ASN A 13 -15.21 -13.79 -12.37
N GLN A 14 -15.12 -12.93 -13.36
CA GLN A 14 -14.72 -13.32 -14.72
C GLN A 14 -13.19 -13.35 -14.90
N TYR A 15 -12.48 -12.42 -14.27
CA TYR A 15 -11.05 -12.20 -14.56
C TYR A 15 -10.11 -12.45 -13.39
N MET A 16 -10.61 -12.53 -12.15
CA MET A 16 -9.78 -12.72 -10.97
C MET A 16 -9.88 -14.14 -10.40
N VAL A 17 -8.77 -14.66 -9.91
CA VAL A 17 -8.78 -15.92 -9.15
C VAL A 17 -9.56 -15.69 -7.85
N PRO A 18 -10.60 -16.51 -7.54
CA PRO A 18 -11.51 -16.25 -6.42
C PRO A 18 -10.92 -16.68 -5.06
N VAL A 19 -9.77 -16.12 -4.69
CA VAL A 19 -9.13 -16.37 -3.38
C VAL A 19 -9.76 -15.56 -2.25
N PHE A 20 -10.58 -14.56 -2.58
CA PHE A 20 -11.34 -13.74 -1.63
C PHE A 20 -12.78 -13.59 -2.10
N ALA A 21 -13.66 -13.19 -1.18
CA ALA A 21 -15.03 -12.75 -1.47
C ALA A 21 -15.15 -11.23 -1.22
N PRO A 22 -14.78 -10.37 -2.17
CA PRO A 22 -14.86 -8.93 -1.97
C PRO A 22 -16.31 -8.45 -1.89
N ALA A 23 -16.52 -7.28 -1.25
CA ALA A 23 -17.83 -6.63 -1.15
C ALA A 23 -18.50 -6.43 -2.51
N GLN A 24 -19.83 -6.27 -2.50
CA GLN A 24 -20.62 -6.11 -3.73
C GLN A 24 -20.52 -4.71 -4.34
N PHE A 25 -19.83 -3.77 -3.69
CA PHE A 25 -19.59 -2.43 -4.18
C PHE A 25 -18.10 -2.21 -4.48
N ILE A 26 -17.80 -1.28 -5.36
CA ILE A 26 -16.42 -0.93 -5.75
C ILE A 26 -16.14 0.48 -5.21
N PRO A 27 -15.29 0.64 -4.19
CA PRO A 27 -14.83 1.96 -3.78
C PRO A 27 -14.01 2.62 -4.88
N VAL A 28 -14.24 3.91 -5.11
CA VAL A 28 -13.52 4.69 -6.13
C VAL A 28 -12.87 5.95 -5.57
N ARG A 29 -13.26 6.36 -4.37
CA ARG A 29 -12.69 7.53 -3.68
C ARG A 29 -12.59 7.26 -2.18
N GLY A 30 -11.56 7.80 -1.55
CA GLY A 30 -11.41 7.81 -0.10
C GLY A 30 -10.89 9.15 0.39
N GLU A 31 -11.32 9.56 1.60
CA GLU A 31 -10.86 10.76 2.28
C GLU A 31 -10.96 10.56 3.81
N GLY A 32 -9.86 10.62 4.51
CA GLY A 32 -9.82 10.26 5.94
C GLY A 32 -10.36 8.86 6.17
N SER A 33 -11.39 8.73 6.99
CA SER A 33 -12.06 7.45 7.27
C SER A 33 -13.29 7.17 6.40
N ARG A 34 -13.47 7.87 5.30
CA ARG A 34 -14.63 7.74 4.42
C ARG A 34 -14.27 7.18 3.07
N LEU A 35 -15.16 6.37 2.50
CA LEU A 35 -15.09 5.82 1.16
C LEU A 35 -16.36 6.15 0.39
N TRP A 36 -16.24 6.29 -0.92
CA TRP A 36 -17.38 6.40 -1.84
C TRP A 36 -17.26 5.37 -2.94
N ASP A 37 -18.37 4.71 -3.24
CA ASP A 37 -18.44 3.75 -4.33
C ASP A 37 -18.69 4.42 -5.70
N GLN A 38 -18.78 3.59 -6.74
CA GLN A 38 -19.06 4.01 -8.11
C GLN A 38 -20.41 4.75 -8.26
N GLN A 39 -21.36 4.51 -7.36
CA GLN A 39 -22.67 5.16 -7.33
C GLN A 39 -22.69 6.44 -6.46
N GLY A 40 -21.56 6.77 -5.85
CA GLY A 40 -21.43 7.93 -4.97
C GLY A 40 -21.95 7.69 -3.55
N LYS A 41 -22.30 6.46 -3.20
CA LYS A 41 -22.71 6.12 -1.83
C LYS A 41 -21.52 6.16 -0.89
N GLU A 42 -21.70 6.82 0.25
CA GLU A 42 -20.69 6.97 1.30
C GLU A 42 -20.71 5.80 2.28
N TYR A 43 -19.52 5.41 2.71
CA TYR A 43 -19.27 4.39 3.74
C TYR A 43 -18.21 4.90 4.72
N ILE A 44 -18.28 4.43 5.97
CA ILE A 44 -17.20 4.62 6.95
C ILE A 44 -16.29 3.40 6.88
N ASP A 45 -15.01 3.64 6.65
CA ASP A 45 -13.99 2.59 6.59
C ASP A 45 -13.39 2.33 7.97
N PHE A 46 -13.92 1.32 8.67
CA PHE A 46 -13.34 0.83 9.92
C PHE A 46 -12.21 -0.19 9.72
N ALA A 47 -12.00 -0.67 8.50
CA ALA A 47 -10.96 -1.66 8.21
C ALA A 47 -9.60 -1.03 7.92
N GLY A 48 -9.60 0.17 7.31
CA GLY A 48 -8.38 0.91 6.95
C GLY A 48 -7.35 0.09 6.17
N GLY A 49 -7.81 -0.87 5.33
CA GLY A 49 -6.90 -1.79 4.64
C GLY A 49 -6.17 -2.75 5.58
N ILE A 50 -6.84 -3.21 6.64
CA ILE A 50 -6.26 -3.97 7.77
C ILE A 50 -5.19 -3.13 8.49
N ALA A 51 -5.59 -1.91 8.90
CA ALA A 51 -4.80 -0.90 9.59
C ALA A 51 -3.60 -0.32 8.78
N VAL A 52 -3.55 -0.53 7.47
CA VAL A 52 -2.51 0.05 6.60
C VAL A 52 -2.68 1.57 6.48
N ASN A 53 -3.93 2.05 6.38
CA ASN A 53 -4.25 3.47 6.22
C ASN A 53 -4.35 4.20 7.57
N ALA A 54 -3.34 4.11 8.40
CA ALA A 54 -3.34 4.74 9.74
C ALA A 54 -3.53 6.27 9.70
N LEU A 55 -3.13 6.93 8.62
CA LEU A 55 -3.34 8.37 8.39
C LEU A 55 -4.67 8.70 7.72
N GLY A 56 -5.47 7.68 7.36
CA GLY A 56 -6.66 7.82 6.52
C GLY A 56 -6.34 7.87 5.02
N HIS A 57 -7.42 7.76 4.23
CA HIS A 57 -7.34 7.82 2.77
C HIS A 57 -6.93 9.21 2.29
N ALA A 58 -6.11 9.25 1.25
CA ALA A 58 -5.68 10.48 0.57
C ALA A 58 -5.12 11.56 1.50
N HIS A 59 -4.37 11.16 2.54
CA HIS A 59 -3.79 12.12 3.47
C HIS A 59 -2.89 13.13 2.72
N PRO A 60 -3.10 14.45 2.86
CA PRO A 60 -2.47 15.44 1.99
C PRO A 60 -0.95 15.43 2.05
N VAL A 61 -0.35 15.19 3.21
CA VAL A 61 1.12 15.10 3.36
C VAL A 61 1.67 13.88 2.63
N ALA A 62 1.00 12.73 2.72
CA ALA A 62 1.42 11.50 2.04
C ALA A 62 1.28 11.63 0.51
N VAL A 63 0.15 12.20 0.04
CA VAL A 63 -0.06 12.47 -1.38
C VAL A 63 0.99 13.43 -1.93
N LYS A 64 1.28 14.51 -1.21
CA LYS A 64 2.33 15.48 -1.61
C LYS A 64 3.69 14.78 -1.74
N ALA A 65 4.10 14.01 -0.73
CA ALA A 65 5.38 13.30 -0.75
C ALA A 65 5.46 12.30 -1.93
N LEU A 66 4.36 11.58 -2.22
CA LEU A 66 4.28 10.65 -3.35
C LEU A 66 4.46 11.38 -4.69
N VAL A 67 3.77 12.51 -4.90
CA VAL A 67 3.86 13.30 -6.13
C VAL A 67 5.27 13.86 -6.30
N GLU A 68 5.84 14.47 -5.25
CA GLU A 68 7.19 15.05 -5.29
C GLU A 68 8.26 13.99 -5.59
N GLN A 69 8.16 12.81 -4.95
CA GLN A 69 9.11 11.72 -5.23
C GLN A 69 8.88 11.10 -6.60
N GLY A 70 7.62 10.97 -7.04
CA GLY A 70 7.26 10.43 -8.35
C GLY A 70 7.80 11.26 -9.52
N GLN A 71 8.04 12.56 -9.32
CA GLN A 71 8.67 13.44 -10.30
C GLN A 71 10.20 13.37 -10.33
N LYS A 72 10.83 12.69 -9.36
CA LYS A 72 12.29 12.58 -9.24
C LYS A 72 12.82 11.20 -9.64
N LEU A 73 12.33 10.17 -8.95
CA LEU A 73 12.88 8.82 -9.12
C LEU A 73 11.85 7.78 -8.68
N TRP A 74 11.54 6.82 -9.56
CA TRP A 74 10.53 5.79 -9.30
C TRP A 74 11.13 4.51 -8.72
N HIS A 75 12.06 3.91 -9.44
CA HIS A 75 12.66 2.65 -9.05
C HIS A 75 14.15 2.63 -9.36
N ILE A 76 14.89 1.97 -8.49
CA ILE A 76 16.33 1.77 -8.63
C ILE A 76 16.66 0.42 -7.99
N GLY A 77 17.40 -0.41 -8.70
CA GLY A 77 17.76 -1.76 -8.21
C GLY A 77 18.75 -1.73 -7.06
N ASN A 78 18.92 -2.89 -6.42
CA ASN A 78 19.77 -3.04 -5.21
C ASN A 78 21.28 -2.79 -5.45
N GLY A 79 21.71 -2.55 -6.68
CA GLY A 79 23.06 -2.03 -6.99
C GLY A 79 23.27 -0.58 -6.57
N TYR A 80 22.19 0.09 -6.14
CA TYR A 80 22.17 1.49 -5.70
C TYR A 80 21.38 1.62 -4.41
N THR A 81 21.39 2.82 -3.83
CA THR A 81 20.47 3.24 -2.77
C THR A 81 19.89 4.60 -3.10
N ASN A 82 18.89 5.07 -2.34
CA ASN A 82 18.27 6.36 -2.54
C ASN A 82 17.99 7.07 -1.20
N GLU A 83 17.79 8.38 -1.27
CA GLU A 83 17.58 9.22 -0.08
C GLU A 83 16.37 8.81 0.77
N PRO A 84 15.17 8.52 0.21
CA PRO A 84 14.02 8.12 1.03
C PRO A 84 14.26 6.84 1.84
N VAL A 85 14.92 5.84 1.26
CA VAL A 85 15.24 4.58 1.95
C VAL A 85 16.19 4.83 3.11
N LEU A 86 17.26 5.60 2.88
CA LEU A 86 18.24 5.92 3.93
C LEU A 86 17.62 6.76 5.04
N ALA A 87 16.78 7.75 4.69
CA ALA A 87 16.09 8.58 5.68
C ALA A 87 15.15 7.74 6.56
N LEU A 88 14.37 6.83 5.96
CA LEU A 88 13.48 5.94 6.71
C LEU A 88 14.27 4.96 7.59
N ALA A 89 15.35 4.36 7.08
CA ALA A 89 16.20 3.46 7.85
C ALA A 89 16.78 4.17 9.08
N LYS A 90 17.28 5.39 8.90
CA LYS A 90 17.78 6.20 10.01
C LYS A 90 16.71 6.48 11.06
N GLN A 91 15.51 6.89 10.64
CA GLN A 91 14.40 7.14 11.57
C GLN A 91 14.02 5.88 12.37
N LEU A 92 13.99 4.72 11.73
CA LEU A 92 13.67 3.45 12.40
C LEU A 92 14.74 3.07 13.42
N VAL A 93 16.01 3.21 13.09
CA VAL A 93 17.13 2.93 14.01
C VAL A 93 17.13 3.93 15.18
N ASP A 94 16.97 5.22 14.92
CA ASP A 94 17.00 6.26 15.97
C ASP A 94 15.81 6.14 16.96
N ASN A 95 14.70 5.49 16.59
CA ASN A 95 13.48 5.44 17.39
C ASN A 95 13.08 4.03 17.85
N THR A 96 13.91 3.01 17.59
CA THR A 96 13.65 1.63 18.02
C THR A 96 14.91 0.99 18.61
N PHE A 97 14.80 -0.28 19.01
CA PHE A 97 15.93 -1.07 19.49
C PHE A 97 16.85 -1.58 18.36
N ALA A 98 16.48 -1.38 17.11
CA ALA A 98 17.18 -1.97 15.96
C ALA A 98 18.46 -1.21 15.62
N ASP A 99 19.53 -1.94 15.35
CA ASP A 99 20.80 -1.37 14.86
C ASP A 99 20.80 -1.22 13.33
N LYS A 100 20.02 -2.05 12.63
CA LYS A 100 19.93 -2.09 11.17
C LYS A 100 18.52 -2.44 10.72
N VAL A 101 18.18 -2.06 9.48
CA VAL A 101 16.88 -2.32 8.86
C VAL A 101 17.07 -3.02 7.53
N PHE A 102 16.20 -4.00 7.27
CA PHE A 102 16.05 -4.65 5.96
C PHE A 102 14.67 -4.36 5.42
N PHE A 103 14.60 -3.82 4.22
CA PHE A 103 13.34 -3.55 3.52
C PHE A 103 13.04 -4.66 2.51
N CYS A 104 11.79 -5.09 2.46
CA CYS A 104 11.29 -6.10 1.52
C CYS A 104 9.87 -5.74 1.07
N ASN A 105 9.29 -6.53 0.15
CA ASN A 105 8.03 -6.18 -0.50
C ASN A 105 6.79 -6.67 0.26
N SER A 106 6.93 -7.60 1.18
CA SER A 106 5.79 -8.23 1.87
C SER A 106 6.12 -8.72 3.26
N GLY A 107 5.09 -8.90 4.09
CA GLY A 107 5.23 -9.52 5.40
C GLY A 107 5.74 -10.97 5.33
N ALA A 108 5.42 -11.71 4.28
CA ALA A 108 5.94 -13.06 4.07
C ALA A 108 7.46 -13.06 3.88
N GLU A 109 7.98 -12.17 3.06
CA GLU A 109 9.42 -12.00 2.88
C GLU A 109 10.12 -11.54 4.16
N ALA A 110 9.49 -10.64 4.93
CA ALA A 110 10.01 -10.18 6.22
C ALA A 110 10.13 -11.34 7.23
N ASN A 111 9.09 -12.16 7.35
CA ASN A 111 9.10 -13.34 8.21
C ASN A 111 10.14 -14.37 7.77
N GLU A 112 10.25 -14.62 6.47
CA GLU A 112 11.26 -15.54 5.95
C GLU A 112 12.69 -15.03 6.23
N ALA A 113 12.94 -13.74 6.04
CA ALA A 113 14.21 -13.12 6.37
C ALA A 113 14.54 -13.25 7.86
N ALA A 114 13.57 -13.00 8.74
CA ALA A 114 13.72 -13.11 10.18
C ALA A 114 14.07 -14.54 10.61
N LEU A 115 13.37 -15.55 10.06
CA LEU A 115 13.64 -16.96 10.34
C LEU A 115 15.04 -17.39 9.86
N LYS A 116 15.48 -16.90 8.70
CA LYS A 116 16.83 -17.16 8.19
C LYS A 116 17.91 -16.49 9.04
N LEU A 117 17.66 -15.27 9.48
CA LEU A 117 18.58 -14.54 10.35
C LEU A 117 18.73 -15.23 11.72
N ALA A 118 17.61 -15.68 12.31
CA ALA A 118 17.62 -16.36 13.60
C ALA A 118 18.35 -17.72 13.58
N ARG A 119 18.56 -18.30 12.40
CA ARG A 119 19.30 -19.58 12.23
C ARG A 119 20.79 -19.41 11.94
N LYS A 120 21.22 -18.20 11.67
CA LYS A 120 22.61 -17.89 11.34
C LYS A 120 23.43 -17.58 12.59
#